data_dab740cfbaf168b64b9ab901e044ab0a
#
_entry.id   dab740cfbaf168b64b9ab901e044ab0a
#
_cell.length_a   1.000
_cell.length_b   1.000
_cell.length_c   1.000
_cell.angle_alpha   90.00
_cell.angle_beta   90.00
_cell.angle_gamma   90.00
#
_symmetry.space_group_name_H-M   'P 1'
#
loop_
_entity.id
_entity.type
_entity.pdbx_description
1 polymer ?
#
loop_
_entity_poly.entity_id
_entity_poly.type
_entity_poly.pdbx_seq_one_letter_code
_entity_poly.pdbx_strand_id
1 'polypeptide(L)'
;MPNILPIEKQATAVLMLCEGNSIRSVERMTGIHRDTIMRLGIRVGNACADFMDSRLRELNCRRIEVDELWGFIAKKQAQCLPEDYATGLGDVYTFVALDADTKLVPSFLAGRRDEVTTNLFLDDLQGRLSNRIQLSSDGWRSYANAVHAAFGSEVDYGQIVKVYASPDKTEERKYSPPRITKIERSPIVGEPDHISTSYVEKQNHTVRMHCRRLSRLTNAFSKKLDNFKSAVALHFAYYNFVRFHKTIRCTPAMAASVESSPLEVADLIEMAR
;
A
#
# COMPACT_ATOMS: atom_id res chain seq x y z
N MET A 1 6.65 -21.48 -32.18
CA MET A 1 6.65 -21.39 -30.70
C MET A 1 6.33 -19.94 -30.32
N PRO A 2 5.52 -19.66 -29.31
CA PRO A 2 5.32 -18.29 -28.87
C PRO A 2 6.68 -17.71 -28.43
N ASN A 3 6.96 -16.46 -28.84
CA ASN A 3 8.19 -15.77 -28.48
C ASN A 3 8.10 -15.32 -27.00
N ILE A 4 8.43 -16.25 -26.08
CA ILE A 4 8.40 -16.00 -24.64
C ILE A 4 9.69 -15.30 -24.26
N LEU A 5 9.57 -14.16 -23.59
CA LEU A 5 10.72 -13.41 -23.09
C LEU A 5 11.50 -14.25 -22.05
N PRO A 6 12.85 -14.37 -22.17
CA PRO A 6 13.66 -15.07 -21.17
C PRO A 6 13.44 -14.54 -19.77
N ILE A 7 13.55 -15.42 -18.75
CA ILE A 7 13.22 -15.07 -17.36
C ILE A 7 14.10 -13.96 -16.82
N GLU A 8 15.37 -13.90 -17.19
CA GLU A 8 16.33 -12.87 -16.78
C GLU A 8 15.90 -11.49 -17.28
N LYS A 9 15.38 -11.43 -18.51
CA LYS A 9 14.82 -10.18 -19.07
C LYS A 9 13.52 -9.79 -18.42
N GLN A 10 12.67 -10.78 -18.07
CA GLN A 10 11.44 -10.52 -17.30
C GLN A 10 11.79 -9.98 -15.91
N ALA A 11 12.74 -10.62 -15.20
CA ALA A 11 13.19 -10.22 -13.86
C ALA A 11 13.76 -8.80 -13.86
N THR A 12 14.61 -8.47 -14.85
CA THR A 12 15.13 -7.11 -15.00
C THR A 12 14.01 -6.08 -15.17
N ALA A 13 13.02 -6.35 -16.04
CA ALA A 13 11.91 -5.43 -16.26
C ALA A 13 11.02 -5.28 -15.01
N VAL A 14 10.71 -6.36 -14.31
CA VAL A 14 9.93 -6.36 -13.07
C VAL A 14 10.66 -5.61 -11.96
N LEU A 15 11.96 -5.88 -11.76
CA LEU A 15 12.78 -5.17 -10.78
C LEU A 15 12.78 -3.66 -11.03
N MET A 16 12.95 -3.23 -12.28
CA MET A 16 12.89 -1.82 -12.64
C MET A 16 11.52 -1.19 -12.31
N LEU A 17 10.41 -1.92 -12.51
CA LEU A 17 9.08 -1.44 -12.11
C LEU A 17 8.96 -1.29 -10.60
N CYS A 18 9.48 -2.24 -9.81
CA CYS A 18 9.50 -2.22 -8.35
C CYS A 18 10.38 -1.08 -7.79
N GLU A 19 11.39 -0.65 -8.53
CA GLU A 19 12.24 0.50 -8.18
C GLU A 19 11.71 1.85 -8.73
N GLY A 20 10.44 1.90 -9.09
CA GLY A 20 9.72 3.15 -9.42
C GLY A 20 9.94 3.67 -10.84
N ASN A 21 10.55 2.87 -11.72
CA ASN A 21 10.72 3.27 -13.11
C ASN A 21 9.39 3.27 -13.87
N SER A 22 9.23 4.22 -14.78
CA SER A 22 8.07 4.22 -15.67
C SER A 22 8.18 3.12 -16.73
N ILE A 23 7.04 2.59 -17.20
CA ILE A 23 7.02 1.61 -18.31
C ILE A 23 7.84 2.09 -19.50
N ARG A 24 7.74 3.38 -19.86
CA ARG A 24 8.53 3.96 -20.97
C ARG A 24 10.03 4.04 -20.66
N SER A 25 10.42 4.22 -19.40
CA SER A 25 11.84 4.17 -19.01
C SER A 25 12.37 2.77 -19.12
N VAL A 26 11.61 1.78 -18.62
CA VAL A 26 11.97 0.35 -18.72
C VAL A 26 12.10 -0.07 -20.19
N GLU A 27 11.17 0.36 -21.08
CA GLU A 27 11.25 0.12 -22.52
C GLU A 27 12.57 0.65 -23.12
N ARG A 28 12.94 1.90 -22.81
CA ARG A 28 14.20 2.48 -23.32
C ARG A 28 15.45 1.79 -22.80
N MET A 29 15.43 1.32 -21.56
CA MET A 29 16.60 0.68 -20.91
C MET A 29 16.76 -0.78 -21.34
N THR A 30 15.66 -1.49 -21.61
CA THR A 30 15.69 -2.94 -21.87
C THR A 30 15.44 -3.32 -23.33
N GLY A 31 14.90 -2.42 -24.15
CA GLY A 31 14.43 -2.71 -25.50
C GLY A 31 13.15 -3.56 -25.54
N ILE A 32 12.55 -3.91 -24.39
CA ILE A 32 11.30 -4.65 -24.33
C ILE A 32 10.14 -3.70 -24.61
N HIS A 33 9.24 -4.07 -25.53
CA HIS A 33 8.11 -3.21 -25.87
C HIS A 33 7.21 -2.95 -24.66
N ARG A 34 6.79 -1.70 -24.48
CA ARG A 34 5.99 -1.22 -23.34
C ARG A 34 4.73 -2.04 -23.04
N ASP A 35 4.04 -2.58 -24.07
CA ASP A 35 2.84 -3.39 -23.87
C ASP A 35 3.17 -4.76 -23.29
N THR A 36 4.36 -5.30 -23.62
CA THR A 36 4.89 -6.53 -23.01
C THR A 36 5.23 -6.28 -21.54
N ILE A 37 5.91 -5.17 -21.22
CA ILE A 37 6.23 -4.77 -19.85
C ILE A 37 4.95 -4.57 -19.03
N MET A 38 3.95 -3.90 -19.60
CA MET A 38 2.67 -3.66 -18.92
C MET A 38 1.94 -4.98 -18.63
N ARG A 39 1.82 -5.87 -19.61
CA ARG A 39 1.17 -7.18 -19.43
C ARG A 39 1.92 -8.06 -18.43
N LEU A 40 3.26 -8.04 -18.47
CA LEU A 40 4.09 -8.73 -17.49
C LEU A 40 3.84 -8.21 -16.07
N GLY A 41 3.88 -6.89 -15.88
CA GLY A 41 3.63 -6.27 -14.57
C GLY A 41 2.24 -6.57 -14.01
N ILE A 42 1.20 -6.63 -14.87
CA ILE A 42 -0.16 -7.01 -14.45
C ILE A 42 -0.21 -8.49 -14.05
N ARG A 43 0.34 -9.38 -14.87
CA ARG A 43 0.35 -10.82 -14.61
C ARG A 43 1.07 -11.15 -13.31
N VAL A 44 2.29 -10.64 -13.13
CA VAL A 44 3.07 -10.85 -11.90
C VAL A 44 2.40 -10.19 -10.70
N GLY A 45 1.86 -8.99 -10.85
CA GLY A 45 1.15 -8.31 -9.77
C GLY A 45 -0.09 -9.05 -9.27
N ASN A 46 -0.85 -9.68 -10.17
CA ASN A 46 -2.00 -10.50 -9.78
C ASN A 46 -1.54 -11.76 -9.01
N ALA A 47 -0.54 -12.47 -9.52
CA ALA A 47 0.02 -13.63 -8.81
C ALA A 47 0.62 -13.24 -7.44
N CYS A 48 1.22 -12.06 -7.33
CA CYS A 48 1.67 -11.51 -6.05
C CYS A 48 0.51 -11.24 -5.08
N ALA A 49 -0.64 -10.78 -5.57
CA ALA A 49 -1.82 -10.59 -4.72
C ALA A 49 -2.30 -11.92 -4.15
N ASP A 50 -2.48 -12.94 -5.01
CA ASP A 50 -2.92 -14.29 -4.61
C ASP A 50 -1.91 -14.94 -3.65
N PHE A 51 -0.61 -14.81 -3.93
CA PHE A 51 0.47 -15.28 -3.05
C PHE A 51 0.40 -14.64 -1.66
N MET A 52 0.31 -13.32 -1.59
CA MET A 52 0.21 -12.62 -0.30
C MET A 52 -1.08 -12.95 0.43
N ASP A 53 -2.18 -13.14 -0.28
CA ASP A 53 -3.45 -13.53 0.35
C ASP A 53 -3.36 -14.89 1.02
N SER A 54 -2.70 -15.85 0.41
CA SER A 54 -2.49 -17.19 0.97
C SER A 54 -1.40 -17.22 2.04
N ARG A 55 -0.32 -16.43 1.88
CA ARG A 55 0.87 -16.54 2.72
C ARG A 55 0.81 -15.69 3.99
N LEU A 56 0.13 -14.55 3.94
CA LEU A 56 0.01 -13.64 5.06
C LEU A 56 -1.24 -13.98 5.90
N ARG A 57 -1.18 -15.10 6.60
CA ARG A 57 -2.21 -15.61 7.52
C ARG A 57 -1.57 -16.01 8.84
N GLU A 58 -2.37 -16.12 9.90
CA GLU A 58 -1.93 -16.49 11.25
C GLU A 58 -0.77 -15.62 11.74
N LEU A 59 -0.80 -14.33 11.41
CA LEU A 59 0.29 -13.41 11.72
C LEU A 59 0.24 -13.01 13.19
N ASN A 60 1.40 -13.08 13.85
CA ASN A 60 1.57 -12.57 15.21
C ASN A 60 2.17 -11.15 15.15
N CYS A 61 1.30 -10.15 15.05
CA CYS A 61 1.67 -8.73 15.06
C CYS A 61 1.35 -8.12 16.42
N ARG A 62 2.17 -7.17 16.85
CA ARG A 62 1.93 -6.48 18.13
C ARG A 62 1.29 -5.11 17.95
N ARG A 63 1.85 -4.29 17.09
CA ARG A 63 1.41 -2.90 16.88
C ARG A 63 1.22 -2.62 15.39
N ILE A 64 -0.01 -2.40 15.00
CA ILE A 64 -0.35 -2.09 13.61
C ILE A 64 -0.75 -0.62 13.51
N GLU A 65 -0.19 0.06 12.53
CA GLU A 65 -0.56 1.40 12.10
C GLU A 65 -1.29 1.33 10.76
N VAL A 66 -2.38 2.07 10.59
CA VAL A 66 -3.14 2.14 9.33
C VAL A 66 -3.27 3.57 8.84
N ASP A 67 -3.19 3.75 7.51
CA ASP A 67 -3.33 5.04 6.82
C ASP A 67 -3.69 4.81 5.34
N GLU A 68 -4.07 5.86 4.61
CA GLU A 68 -4.42 5.77 3.18
C GLU A 68 -3.55 6.64 2.28
N LEU A 69 -3.22 6.09 1.12
CA LEU A 69 -2.60 6.86 0.03
C LEU A 69 -3.63 7.22 -1.04
N TRP A 70 -3.80 8.50 -1.28
CA TRP A 70 -4.57 8.98 -2.41
C TRP A 70 -3.86 8.76 -3.76
N GLY A 71 -4.62 8.31 -4.74
CA GLY A 71 -4.32 8.24 -6.16
C GLY A 71 -5.57 8.51 -6.99
N PHE A 72 -5.53 8.27 -8.29
CA PHE A 72 -6.70 8.34 -9.16
C PHE A 72 -6.57 7.44 -10.38
N ILE A 73 -7.70 7.07 -10.94
CA ILE A 73 -7.83 6.23 -12.14
C ILE A 73 -8.31 7.10 -13.31
N ALA A 74 -7.52 7.18 -14.36
CA ALA A 74 -7.72 7.93 -15.60
C ALA A 74 -7.86 9.45 -15.40
N LYS A 75 -8.74 9.92 -14.55
CA LYS A 75 -9.00 11.33 -14.23
C LYS A 75 -9.29 11.51 -12.74
N LYS A 76 -9.04 12.71 -12.21
CA LYS A 76 -9.35 13.04 -10.81
C LYS A 76 -10.85 13.14 -10.61
N GLN A 77 -11.32 12.90 -9.39
CA GLN A 77 -12.73 12.94 -9.01
C GLN A 77 -13.47 14.21 -9.47
N ALA A 78 -12.84 15.37 -9.32
CA ALA A 78 -13.40 16.65 -9.76
C ALA A 78 -13.64 16.77 -11.29
N GLN A 79 -13.12 15.83 -12.07
CA GLN A 79 -13.27 15.78 -13.53
C GLN A 79 -14.17 14.61 -13.98
N CYS A 80 -14.74 13.85 -13.03
CA CYS A 80 -15.61 12.73 -13.31
C CYS A 80 -17.05 13.18 -13.56
N LEU A 81 -17.69 12.54 -14.54
CA LEU A 81 -19.12 12.62 -14.76
C LEU A 81 -19.84 11.51 -13.96
N PRO A 82 -21.16 11.59 -13.73
CA PRO A 82 -21.89 10.55 -12.98
C PRO A 82 -21.68 9.14 -13.53
N GLU A 83 -21.65 8.95 -14.86
CA GLU A 83 -21.41 7.65 -15.51
C GLU A 83 -20.00 7.07 -15.24
N ASP A 84 -19.01 7.89 -14.95
CA ASP A 84 -17.64 7.44 -14.66
C ASP A 84 -17.54 6.67 -13.34
N TYR A 85 -18.46 6.91 -12.40
CA TYR A 85 -18.46 6.23 -11.10
C TYR A 85 -18.67 4.72 -11.23
N ALA A 86 -19.55 4.31 -12.14
CA ALA A 86 -19.83 2.90 -12.40
C ALA A 86 -18.64 2.15 -13.03
N THR A 87 -17.72 2.88 -13.68
CA THR A 87 -16.55 2.31 -14.37
C THR A 87 -15.29 2.30 -13.50
N GLY A 88 -15.37 2.72 -12.24
CA GLY A 88 -14.24 2.77 -11.31
C GLY A 88 -13.23 3.88 -11.60
N LEU A 89 -13.62 4.91 -12.35
CA LEU A 89 -12.81 6.11 -12.60
C LEU A 89 -12.89 7.09 -11.41
N GLY A 90 -11.94 8.00 -11.33
CA GLY A 90 -11.86 9.02 -10.28
C GLY A 90 -10.86 8.69 -9.20
N ASP A 91 -11.04 9.25 -8.03
CA ASP A 91 -10.14 9.08 -6.91
C ASP A 91 -10.19 7.64 -6.37
N VAL A 92 -9.01 7.10 -6.09
CA VAL A 92 -8.79 5.80 -5.47
C VAL A 92 -7.84 5.98 -4.31
N TYR A 93 -8.11 5.30 -3.21
CA TYR A 93 -7.24 5.26 -2.05
C TYR A 93 -6.68 3.86 -1.86
N THR A 94 -5.41 3.77 -1.51
CA THR A 94 -4.79 2.53 -1.07
C THR A 94 -4.71 2.56 0.44
N PHE A 95 -5.56 1.79 1.10
CA PHE A 95 -5.48 1.54 2.54
C PHE A 95 -4.30 0.62 2.80
N VAL A 96 -3.51 0.91 3.81
CA VAL A 96 -2.31 0.16 4.16
C VAL A 96 -2.28 -0.08 5.65
N ALA A 97 -2.11 -1.34 6.05
CA ALA A 97 -1.74 -1.71 7.41
C ALA A 97 -0.23 -2.01 7.45
N LEU A 98 0.46 -1.53 8.46
CA LEU A 98 1.88 -1.76 8.69
C LEU A 98 2.11 -2.23 10.12
N ASP A 99 2.75 -3.36 10.29
CA ASP A 99 3.29 -3.75 11.60
C ASP A 99 4.49 -2.88 11.95
N ALA A 100 4.37 -2.10 13.02
CA ALA A 100 5.38 -1.15 13.45
C ALA A 100 6.70 -1.81 13.89
N ASP A 101 6.66 -3.07 14.29
CA ASP A 101 7.83 -3.79 14.79
C ASP A 101 8.59 -4.47 13.63
N THR A 102 7.95 -5.30 12.85
CA THR A 102 8.57 -6.07 11.74
C THR A 102 8.63 -5.31 10.42
N LYS A 103 7.90 -4.20 10.31
CA LYS A 103 7.71 -3.44 9.06
C LYS A 103 6.92 -4.20 7.99
N LEU A 104 6.34 -5.34 8.31
CA LEU A 104 5.47 -6.08 7.41
C LEU A 104 4.23 -5.26 7.04
N VAL A 105 3.81 -5.32 5.80
CA VAL A 105 2.49 -4.87 5.35
C VAL A 105 1.59 -6.10 5.25
N PRO A 106 0.83 -6.44 6.32
CA PRO A 106 -0.01 -7.64 6.34
C PRO A 106 -1.22 -7.53 5.44
N SER A 107 -1.79 -6.33 5.30
CA SER A 107 -2.98 -6.07 4.48
C SER A 107 -2.89 -4.73 3.77
N PHE A 108 -3.44 -4.67 2.57
CA PHE A 108 -3.67 -3.44 1.80
C PHE A 108 -4.90 -3.62 0.90
N LEU A 109 -5.64 -2.53 0.68
CA LEU A 109 -6.81 -2.55 -0.18
C LEU A 109 -6.91 -1.26 -1.00
N ALA A 110 -7.13 -1.39 -2.31
CA ALA A 110 -7.38 -0.25 -3.19
C ALA A 110 -8.88 -0.09 -3.45
N GLY A 111 -9.44 1.05 -3.04
CA GLY A 111 -10.86 1.34 -3.16
C GLY A 111 -11.17 2.83 -2.98
N ARG A 112 -12.43 3.16 -2.77
CA ARG A 112 -12.87 4.52 -2.43
C ARG A 112 -12.61 4.80 -0.95
N ARG A 113 -12.49 6.07 -0.57
CA ARG A 113 -12.41 6.46 0.85
C ARG A 113 -13.83 6.57 1.42
N ASP A 114 -14.43 5.42 1.66
CA ASP A 114 -15.79 5.28 2.18
C ASP A 114 -15.86 4.19 3.26
N GLU A 115 -16.99 4.09 3.91
CA GLU A 115 -17.22 3.13 4.99
C GLU A 115 -17.12 1.67 4.50
N VAL A 116 -17.65 1.39 3.31
CA VAL A 116 -17.64 0.03 2.74
C VAL A 116 -16.21 -0.47 2.54
N THR A 117 -15.36 0.34 1.90
CA THR A 117 -13.96 -0.01 1.67
C THR A 117 -13.18 -0.11 2.99
N THR A 118 -13.47 0.77 3.97
CA THR A 118 -12.84 0.74 5.28
C THR A 118 -13.18 -0.54 6.03
N ASN A 119 -14.44 -0.98 6.02
CA ASN A 119 -14.88 -2.24 6.62
C ASN A 119 -14.17 -3.43 5.96
N LEU A 120 -14.21 -3.54 4.62
CA LEU A 120 -13.54 -4.61 3.89
C LEU A 120 -12.05 -4.70 4.19
N PHE A 121 -11.38 -3.56 4.33
CA PHE A 121 -9.96 -3.51 4.67
C PHE A 121 -9.67 -4.02 6.08
N LEU A 122 -10.48 -3.63 7.06
CA LEU A 122 -10.27 -4.05 8.44
C LEU A 122 -10.72 -5.50 8.70
N ASP A 123 -11.75 -5.98 8.00
CA ASP A 123 -12.15 -7.38 8.02
C ASP A 123 -11.03 -8.27 7.44
N ASP A 124 -10.42 -7.86 6.31
CA ASP A 124 -9.26 -8.56 5.74
C ASP A 124 -8.07 -8.55 6.71
N LEU A 125 -7.77 -7.41 7.32
CA LEU A 125 -6.70 -7.31 8.31
C LEU A 125 -6.93 -8.24 9.50
N GLN A 126 -8.13 -8.21 10.08
CA GLN A 126 -8.49 -9.05 11.22
C GLN A 126 -8.35 -10.54 10.89
N GLY A 127 -8.84 -10.97 9.71
CA GLY A 127 -8.73 -12.36 9.25
C GLY A 127 -7.31 -12.86 8.97
N ARG A 128 -6.30 -11.99 9.05
CA ARG A 128 -4.88 -12.34 8.89
C ARG A 128 -4.13 -12.51 10.21
N LEU A 129 -4.71 -12.07 11.32
CA LEU A 129 -4.05 -11.99 12.61
C LEU A 129 -4.44 -13.16 13.50
N SER A 130 -3.49 -13.65 14.30
CA SER A 130 -3.68 -14.75 15.25
C SER A 130 -3.77 -14.29 16.71
N ASN A 131 -3.52 -13.00 16.99
CA ASN A 131 -3.45 -12.46 18.35
C ASN A 131 -4.13 -11.11 18.47
N ARG A 132 -4.44 -10.70 19.71
CA ARG A 132 -4.85 -9.33 20.04
C ARG A 132 -3.72 -8.36 19.69
N ILE A 133 -4.07 -7.25 19.04
CA ILE A 133 -3.12 -6.22 18.60
C ILE A 133 -3.42 -4.88 19.23
N GLN A 134 -2.43 -3.99 19.21
CA GLN A 134 -2.67 -2.56 19.29
C GLN A 134 -2.78 -1.99 17.89
N LEU A 135 -3.87 -1.26 17.60
CA LEU A 135 -4.13 -0.61 16.33
C LEU A 135 -4.12 0.91 16.49
N SER A 136 -3.48 1.60 15.56
CA SER A 136 -3.48 3.07 15.50
C SER A 136 -3.87 3.57 14.11
N SER A 137 -4.74 4.58 14.04
CA SER A 137 -5.11 5.26 12.81
C SER A 137 -5.07 6.77 12.95
N ASP A 138 -5.24 7.48 11.83
CA ASP A 138 -5.62 8.89 11.86
C ASP A 138 -7.07 9.09 12.36
N GLY A 139 -7.52 10.34 12.42
CA GLY A 139 -8.87 10.72 12.84
C GLY A 139 -9.96 10.51 11.77
N TRP A 140 -9.74 9.66 10.75
CA TRP A 140 -10.78 9.33 9.77
C TRP A 140 -11.98 8.66 10.44
N ARG A 141 -13.15 9.30 10.33
CA ARG A 141 -14.35 8.93 11.09
C ARG A 141 -14.84 7.48 10.90
N SER A 142 -14.58 6.88 9.71
CA SER A 142 -15.02 5.51 9.43
C SER A 142 -14.20 4.45 10.16
N TYR A 143 -12.98 4.76 10.62
CA TYR A 143 -12.15 3.79 11.31
C TYR A 143 -12.74 3.32 12.64
N ALA A 144 -13.28 4.22 13.45
CA ALA A 144 -13.81 3.84 14.77
C ALA A 144 -14.92 2.77 14.67
N ASN A 145 -15.88 2.97 13.74
CA ASN A 145 -16.96 2.02 13.49
C ASN A 145 -16.46 0.71 12.89
N ALA A 146 -15.55 0.80 11.90
CA ALA A 146 -15.03 -0.36 11.20
C ALA A 146 -14.13 -1.23 12.11
N VAL A 147 -13.33 -0.62 12.98
CA VAL A 147 -12.53 -1.34 13.99
C VAL A 147 -13.46 -2.05 14.97
N HIS A 148 -14.51 -1.38 15.44
CA HIS A 148 -15.48 -2.02 16.34
C HIS A 148 -16.19 -3.20 15.65
N ALA A 149 -16.55 -3.07 14.39
CA ALA A 149 -17.19 -4.14 13.62
C ALA A 149 -16.27 -5.36 13.39
N ALA A 150 -15.00 -5.13 13.01
CA ALA A 150 -14.05 -6.20 12.70
C ALA A 150 -13.44 -6.87 13.93
N PHE A 151 -13.10 -6.10 14.98
CA PHE A 151 -12.35 -6.58 16.14
C PHE A 151 -13.15 -6.64 17.44
N GLY A 152 -14.29 -5.94 17.54
CA GLY A 152 -15.04 -5.83 18.78
C GLY A 152 -14.19 -5.27 19.93
N SER A 153 -14.09 -6.05 21.02
CA SER A 153 -13.24 -5.75 22.18
C SER A 153 -11.82 -6.33 22.09
N GLU A 154 -11.53 -7.12 21.05
CA GLU A 154 -10.28 -7.88 20.93
C GLU A 154 -9.14 -7.04 20.27
N VAL A 155 -9.12 -5.74 20.54
CA VAL A 155 -8.12 -4.79 20.06
C VAL A 155 -7.90 -3.67 21.08
N ASP A 156 -6.68 -3.14 21.14
CA ASP A 156 -6.36 -1.89 21.83
C ASP A 156 -6.24 -0.79 20.76
N TYR A 157 -7.32 -0.02 20.57
CA TYR A 157 -7.40 0.92 19.46
C TYR A 157 -7.34 2.38 19.90
N GLY A 158 -6.47 3.15 19.22
CA GLY A 158 -6.36 4.60 19.40
C GLY A 158 -6.27 5.38 18.12
N GLN A 159 -6.76 6.60 18.16
CA GLN A 159 -6.67 7.56 17.06
C GLN A 159 -5.70 8.70 17.36
N ILE A 160 -5.00 9.17 16.33
CA ILE A 160 -4.15 10.35 16.37
C ILE A 160 -4.70 11.44 15.44
N VAL A 161 -4.99 12.60 16.00
CA VAL A 161 -5.46 13.76 15.23
C VAL A 161 -4.37 14.83 15.23
N LYS A 162 -3.90 15.21 14.05
CA LYS A 162 -2.95 16.30 13.86
C LYS A 162 -3.69 17.56 13.50
N VAL A 163 -3.61 18.57 14.37
CA VAL A 163 -4.16 19.90 14.12
C VAL A 163 -3.10 20.75 13.41
N TYR A 164 -3.46 21.31 12.28
CA TYR A 164 -2.56 22.13 11.48
C TYR A 164 -2.86 23.62 11.66
N ALA A 165 -1.82 24.45 11.61
CA ALA A 165 -1.98 25.90 11.56
C ALA A 165 -2.75 26.30 10.29
N SER A 166 -3.61 27.31 10.42
CA SER A 166 -4.17 27.98 9.24
C SER A 166 -3.02 28.57 8.42
N PRO A 167 -2.97 28.37 7.10
CA PRO A 167 -1.92 28.97 6.28
C PRO A 167 -1.99 30.49 6.40
N ASP A 168 -0.87 31.11 6.71
CA ASP A 168 -0.74 32.56 6.68
C ASP A 168 -0.88 33.03 5.23
N LYS A 169 -1.75 33.99 4.94
CA LYS A 169 -2.05 34.45 3.58
C LYS A 169 -0.81 34.97 2.83
N THR A 170 0.27 35.26 3.56
CA THR A 170 1.57 35.72 3.04
C THR A 170 2.54 34.56 2.73
N GLU A 171 2.29 33.35 3.24
CA GLU A 171 3.16 32.14 3.04
C GLU A 171 2.55 31.12 2.10
N GLU A 172 1.79 31.51 1.09
CA GLU A 172 1.25 30.61 0.06
C GLU A 172 2.33 29.96 -0.80
N ARG A 173 3.23 29.22 -0.18
CA ARG A 173 4.03 28.22 -0.88
C ARG A 173 3.18 26.99 -1.11
N LYS A 174 2.68 26.85 -2.32
CA LYS A 174 1.78 25.78 -2.80
C LYS A 174 2.18 24.34 -2.40
N TYR A 175 3.39 24.14 -1.91
CA TYR A 175 3.99 22.86 -1.57
C TYR A 175 4.67 22.81 -0.20
N SER A 176 4.55 23.85 0.62
CA SER A 176 5.04 23.80 2.00
C SER A 176 4.12 22.91 2.84
N PRO A 177 4.64 21.95 3.61
CA PRO A 177 3.80 21.17 4.50
C PRO A 177 3.21 22.11 5.56
N PRO A 178 1.90 21.97 5.89
CA PRO A 178 1.29 22.76 6.93
C PRO A 178 1.96 22.47 8.27
N ARG A 179 2.17 23.50 9.10
CA ARG A 179 2.77 23.35 10.43
C ARG A 179 1.79 22.68 11.38
N ILE A 180 2.21 21.60 12.00
CA ILE A 180 1.46 20.92 13.07
C ILE A 180 1.52 21.81 14.31
N THR A 181 0.36 22.19 14.85
CA THR A 181 0.23 23.01 16.06
C THR A 181 -0.10 22.18 17.28
N LYS A 182 -0.83 21.07 17.11
CA LYS A 182 -1.23 20.17 18.19
C LYS A 182 -1.34 18.74 17.66
N ILE A 183 -1.00 17.80 18.52
CA ILE A 183 -1.24 16.36 18.28
C ILE A 183 -2.11 15.86 19.42
N GLU A 184 -3.28 15.36 19.09
CA GLU A 184 -4.20 14.73 20.05
C GLU A 184 -4.17 13.21 19.84
N ARG A 185 -4.09 12.47 20.94
CA ARG A 185 -4.15 11.01 20.96
C ARG A 185 -5.33 10.59 21.81
N SER A 186 -6.22 9.80 21.27
CA SER A 186 -7.45 9.38 21.91
C SER A 186 -7.55 7.88 21.91
N PRO A 187 -7.48 7.20 23.06
CA PRO A 187 -7.87 5.81 23.16
C PRO A 187 -9.37 5.68 22.88
N ILE A 188 -9.75 4.71 22.05
CA ILE A 188 -11.13 4.47 21.60
C ILE A 188 -11.64 3.12 22.14
N VAL A 189 -10.82 2.07 22.05
CA VAL A 189 -11.12 0.72 22.55
C VAL A 189 -9.92 0.22 23.35
N GLY A 190 -10.13 -0.41 24.49
CA GLY A 190 -9.08 -0.97 25.31
C GLY A 190 -8.11 0.07 25.88
N GLU A 191 -6.87 -0.32 26.06
CA GLU A 191 -5.81 0.51 26.68
C GLU A 191 -4.57 0.59 25.78
N PRO A 192 -4.65 1.32 24.63
CA PRO A 192 -3.47 1.48 23.76
C PRO A 192 -2.39 2.31 24.45
N ASP A 193 -1.18 1.76 24.58
CA ASP A 193 -0.05 2.38 25.25
C ASP A 193 0.75 3.33 24.33
N HIS A 194 0.74 3.09 23.02
CA HIS A 194 1.53 3.84 22.03
C HIS A 194 0.75 4.16 20.77
N ILE A 195 -0.04 5.23 20.78
CA ILE A 195 -0.81 5.67 19.61
C ILE A 195 0.09 6.47 18.65
N SER A 196 0.36 5.92 17.47
CA SER A 196 1.21 6.52 16.44
C SER A 196 0.78 6.07 15.03
N THR A 197 1.03 6.90 14.02
CA THR A 197 0.92 6.60 12.57
C THR A 197 2.23 6.87 11.83
N SER A 198 3.33 7.09 12.56
CA SER A 198 4.58 7.57 11.96
C SER A 198 5.24 6.55 11.03
N TYR A 199 5.14 5.27 11.33
CA TYR A 199 5.73 4.22 10.50
C TYR A 199 4.93 4.00 9.22
N VAL A 200 3.59 3.95 9.29
CA VAL A 200 2.74 3.82 8.09
C VAL A 200 2.83 5.06 7.21
N GLU A 201 2.92 6.28 7.79
CA GLU A 201 3.16 7.52 7.02
C GLU A 201 4.52 7.47 6.30
N LYS A 202 5.56 6.95 6.96
CA LYS A 202 6.87 6.74 6.33
C LYS A 202 6.81 5.69 5.23
N GLN A 203 6.06 4.61 5.44
CA GLN A 203 5.82 3.59 4.42
C GLN A 203 5.06 4.18 3.22
N ASN A 204 4.05 4.99 3.46
CA ASN A 204 3.31 5.68 2.41
C ASN A 204 4.21 6.60 1.56
N HIS A 205 5.20 7.26 2.17
CA HIS A 205 6.24 7.98 1.43
C HIS A 205 7.08 7.03 0.56
N THR A 206 7.50 5.88 1.10
CA THR A 206 8.25 4.85 0.37
C THR A 206 7.45 4.32 -0.83
N VAL A 207 6.17 4.03 -0.65
CA VAL A 207 5.27 3.62 -1.74
C VAL A 207 5.24 4.67 -2.86
N ARG A 208 5.15 5.96 -2.51
CA ARG A 208 5.15 7.05 -3.52
C ARG A 208 6.47 7.15 -4.30
N MET A 209 7.58 6.75 -3.71
CA MET A 209 8.89 6.74 -4.39
C MET A 209 9.04 5.54 -5.33
N HIS A 210 8.57 4.36 -4.94
CA HIS A 210 8.84 3.10 -5.62
C HIS A 210 7.65 2.57 -6.44
N CYS A 211 6.41 2.85 -6.06
CA CYS A 211 5.24 2.55 -6.89
C CYS A 211 4.91 3.72 -7.81
N ARG A 212 5.35 3.65 -9.06
CA ARG A 212 5.22 4.76 -10.02
C ARG A 212 3.77 5.24 -10.20
N ARG A 213 2.78 4.38 -9.98
CA ARG A 213 1.35 4.71 -10.10
C ARG A 213 0.87 5.69 -9.03
N LEU A 214 1.55 5.73 -7.88
CA LEU A 214 1.26 6.58 -6.73
C LEU A 214 2.20 7.80 -6.61
N SER A 215 3.15 7.96 -7.53
CA SER A 215 4.01 9.16 -7.58
C SER A 215 3.19 10.41 -7.89
N ARG A 216 3.36 11.46 -7.07
CA ARG A 216 2.68 12.75 -7.27
C ARG A 216 3.30 13.52 -8.45
N LEU A 217 2.51 14.43 -9.05
CA LEU A 217 2.94 15.37 -10.10
C LEU A 217 3.55 14.67 -11.33
N THR A 218 3.04 13.49 -11.67
CA THR A 218 3.46 12.73 -12.86
C THR A 218 2.26 12.24 -13.65
N ASN A 219 2.46 11.97 -14.95
CA ASN A 219 1.44 11.35 -15.82
C ASN A 219 1.47 9.81 -15.76
N ALA A 220 1.93 9.24 -14.63
CA ALA A 220 2.10 7.79 -14.48
C ALA A 220 0.89 7.08 -13.85
N PHE A 221 -0.24 7.76 -13.70
CA PHE A 221 -1.48 7.20 -13.17
C PHE A 221 -2.00 6.02 -14.02
N SER A 222 -2.75 5.13 -13.39
CA SER A 222 -3.39 4.01 -14.08
C SER A 222 -4.66 4.47 -14.79
N LYS A 223 -4.93 3.91 -15.98
CA LYS A 223 -6.18 4.14 -16.72
C LYS A 223 -7.27 3.13 -16.36
N LYS A 224 -6.93 2.03 -15.68
CA LYS A 224 -7.82 0.97 -15.23
C LYS A 224 -7.52 0.63 -13.79
N LEU A 225 -8.55 0.35 -13.00
CA LEU A 225 -8.44 0.01 -11.58
C LEU A 225 -7.65 -1.28 -11.38
N ASP A 226 -7.91 -2.32 -12.19
CA ASP A 226 -7.18 -3.60 -12.08
C ASP A 226 -5.68 -3.45 -12.30
N ASN A 227 -5.27 -2.62 -13.28
CA ASN A 227 -3.84 -2.33 -13.49
C ASN A 227 -3.22 -1.56 -12.32
N PHE A 228 -4.02 -0.76 -11.62
CA PHE A 228 -3.58 -0.10 -10.40
C PHE A 228 -3.40 -1.10 -9.26
N LYS A 229 -4.40 -1.95 -9.02
CA LYS A 229 -4.35 -3.02 -8.00
C LYS A 229 -3.15 -3.93 -8.22
N SER A 230 -2.92 -4.41 -9.45
CA SER A 230 -1.76 -5.25 -9.78
C SER A 230 -0.42 -4.55 -9.49
N ALA A 231 -0.30 -3.26 -9.80
CA ALA A 231 0.93 -2.50 -9.54
C ALA A 231 1.17 -2.30 -8.03
N VAL A 232 0.13 -2.11 -7.24
CA VAL A 232 0.21 -2.01 -5.78
C VAL A 232 0.58 -3.36 -5.17
N ALA A 233 -0.03 -4.46 -5.63
CA ALA A 233 0.29 -5.81 -5.17
C ALA A 233 1.74 -6.19 -5.48
N LEU A 234 2.21 -5.92 -6.69
CA LEU A 234 3.61 -6.14 -7.06
C LEU A 234 4.56 -5.34 -6.15
N HIS A 235 4.24 -4.08 -5.86
CA HIS A 235 5.04 -3.25 -4.97
C HIS A 235 5.13 -3.85 -3.56
N PHE A 236 4.00 -4.25 -2.95
CA PHE A 236 4.00 -4.79 -1.60
C PHE A 236 4.60 -6.20 -1.51
N ALA A 237 4.46 -7.03 -2.54
CA ALA A 237 5.17 -8.32 -2.59
C ALA A 237 6.68 -8.11 -2.63
N TYR A 238 7.17 -7.22 -3.50
CA TYR A 238 8.59 -6.87 -3.54
C TYR A 238 9.08 -6.30 -2.21
N TYR A 239 8.32 -5.39 -1.59
CA TYR A 239 8.65 -4.79 -0.31
C TYR A 239 8.71 -5.81 0.83
N ASN A 240 7.70 -6.66 0.92
CA ASN A 240 7.58 -7.62 2.02
C ASN A 240 8.58 -8.77 1.91
N PHE A 241 8.85 -9.27 0.69
CA PHE A 241 9.51 -10.58 0.51
C PHE A 241 10.89 -10.50 -0.15
N VAL A 242 11.18 -9.45 -0.93
CA VAL A 242 12.41 -9.38 -1.73
C VAL A 242 13.37 -8.32 -1.18
N ARG A 243 12.86 -7.12 -0.91
CA ARG A 243 13.69 -5.99 -0.53
C ARG A 243 14.11 -6.01 0.92
N PHE A 244 15.43 -5.91 1.18
CA PHE A 244 15.97 -5.74 2.53
C PHE A 244 15.60 -4.35 3.07
N HIS A 245 15.00 -4.33 4.24
CA HIS A 245 14.69 -3.10 4.95
C HIS A 245 15.87 -2.70 5.84
N LYS A 246 16.41 -1.48 5.65
CA LYS A 246 17.66 -1.03 6.31
C LYS A 246 17.63 -1.13 7.84
N THR A 247 16.49 -0.80 8.47
CA THR A 247 16.39 -0.76 9.94
C THR A 247 16.39 -2.17 10.55
N ILE A 248 15.69 -3.13 9.94
CA ILE A 248 15.57 -4.50 10.45
C ILE A 248 16.62 -5.46 9.85
N ARG A 249 17.36 -5.03 8.82
CA ARG A 249 18.46 -5.76 8.14
C ARG A 249 18.05 -7.09 7.52
N CYS A 250 16.78 -7.28 7.25
CA CYS A 250 16.20 -8.42 6.53
C CYS A 250 14.94 -7.95 5.79
N THR A 251 14.22 -8.85 5.13
CA THR A 251 12.91 -8.51 4.57
C THR A 251 11.86 -8.46 5.69
N PRO A 252 10.79 -7.65 5.54
CA PRO A 252 9.68 -7.63 6.51
C PRO A 252 9.07 -9.02 6.76
N ALA A 253 8.94 -9.85 5.72
CA ALA A 253 8.44 -11.23 5.85
C ALA A 253 9.35 -12.11 6.71
N MET A 254 10.67 -11.93 6.61
CA MET A 254 11.63 -12.62 7.48
C MET A 254 11.54 -12.12 8.93
N ALA A 255 11.44 -10.82 9.13
CA ALA A 255 11.28 -10.24 10.48
C ALA A 255 10.00 -10.72 11.18
N ALA A 256 8.94 -10.94 10.41
CA ALA A 256 7.66 -11.47 10.90
C ALA A 256 7.61 -13.01 10.95
N SER A 257 8.73 -13.70 10.68
CA SER A 257 8.81 -15.17 10.64
C SER A 257 7.86 -15.85 9.63
N VAL A 258 7.46 -15.10 8.61
CA VAL A 258 6.65 -15.63 7.48
C VAL A 258 7.54 -16.41 6.51
N GLU A 259 8.77 -15.91 6.29
CA GLU A 259 9.78 -16.56 5.45
C GLU A 259 11.11 -16.70 6.20
N SER A 260 11.88 -17.73 5.85
CA SER A 260 13.22 -17.97 6.43
C SER A 260 14.33 -17.29 5.63
N SER A 261 14.09 -16.94 4.38
CA SER A 261 15.03 -16.32 3.44
C SER A 261 14.32 -15.32 2.54
N PRO A 262 15.04 -14.35 1.97
CA PRO A 262 14.43 -13.44 1.00
C PRO A 262 14.07 -14.19 -0.28
N LEU A 263 12.96 -13.80 -0.90
CA LEU A 263 12.65 -14.22 -2.27
C LEU A 263 13.45 -13.39 -3.28
N GLU A 264 13.61 -13.93 -4.48
CA GLU A 264 14.11 -13.20 -5.64
C GLU A 264 12.96 -12.69 -6.52
N VAL A 265 13.24 -11.71 -7.38
CA VAL A 265 12.25 -11.24 -8.36
C VAL A 265 11.86 -12.36 -9.33
N ALA A 266 12.77 -13.30 -9.58
CA ALA A 266 12.49 -14.49 -10.40
C ALA A 266 11.39 -15.37 -9.78
N ASP A 267 11.37 -15.53 -8.46
CA ASP A 267 10.34 -16.30 -7.75
C ASP A 267 8.96 -15.69 -7.94
N LEU A 268 8.85 -14.34 -7.87
CA LEU A 268 7.58 -13.63 -8.14
C LEU A 268 7.08 -13.86 -9.58
N ILE A 269 7.98 -14.03 -10.53
CA ILE A 269 7.63 -14.33 -11.93
C ILE A 269 7.21 -15.80 -12.09
N GLU A 270 7.88 -16.72 -11.41
CA GLU A 270 7.53 -18.14 -11.44
C GLU A 270 6.11 -18.39 -10.89
N MET A 271 5.70 -17.67 -9.83
CA MET A 271 4.33 -17.72 -9.31
C MET A 271 3.27 -17.31 -10.34
N ALA A 272 3.66 -16.57 -11.37
CA ALA A 272 2.77 -16.06 -12.42
C ALA A 272 2.76 -16.92 -13.70
N ARG A 273 3.40 -18.11 -13.69
CA ARG A 273 3.41 -19.06 -14.79
C ARG A 273 2.21 -19.98 -14.75
#